data_d50077d3014a18fee6bcc9bc6fa52774
#
_entry.id   d50077d3014a18fee6bcc9bc6fa52774
#
_cell.length_a   1.000
_cell.length_b   1.000
_cell.length_c   1.000
_cell.angle_alpha   90.00
_cell.angle_beta   90.00
_cell.angle_gamma   90.00
#
_symmetry.space_group_name_H-M   'P 1'
#
loop_
_entity.id
_entity.type
_entity.pdbx_description
1 polymer ?
#
loop_
_entity_poly.entity_id
_entity_poly.type
_entity_poly.pdbx_seq_one_letter_code
_entity_poly.pdbx_strand_id
1 'polypeptide(L)'
;MMAINSKKLCVILTAALACMDGMAQTSPEELRANPCKAGGVYLAYPVPTEALTPAPKGYKPVYISHYGRHGSRYLIGDRDYGWVVDLFNDARQHNALTEKGKDVCDRLNKLWPEVEHRGGDLSIIGVQQQQGIAERMYRNYPNVFKAGQKVSARSTMSLRCAMSMAAFGDRLKTLAPQLDFLYEASDRYMAYLNYHADSSNVFTHDKTGPWVEEYRKFEEENIQPDRMMKALFSDRQYVRKKVNPTNLMWGFYWIAVDMQDIPTDLSFFDVFEGDELFNVWQCNNYRFYVCNANHAASKGIVVDNATHLLRNIIESADEALSKGDVAATLRFGHDGNVIPLLAILGIENFNVAVEAPEEVYKAWCDFQAAPMAANVQMVFYKNKSNDVLVKFMHNEREVHIAMDSDIWPYYRWNDVREYLSKRLK
;
A
#
# COMPACT_ATOMS: atom_id res chain seq x y z
N MET A 1 -55.26 -55.82 -4.01
CA MET A 1 -55.30 -55.07 -2.76
C MET A 1 -53.88 -55.07 -2.14
N MET A 2 -53.07 -54.11 -2.52
CA MET A 2 -51.76 -53.89 -1.91
C MET A 2 -51.42 -52.40 -1.98
N ALA A 3 -51.21 -51.79 -0.83
CA ALA A 3 -50.96 -50.38 -0.69
C ALA A 3 -49.49 -50.10 -1.03
N ILE A 4 -49.25 -49.09 -1.91
CA ILE A 4 -47.92 -48.61 -2.23
C ILE A 4 -47.63 -47.41 -1.35
N ASN A 5 -46.62 -47.57 -0.51
CA ASN A 5 -46.12 -46.59 0.44
C ASN A 5 -45.17 -45.62 -0.30
N SER A 6 -45.55 -44.36 -0.47
CA SER A 6 -44.73 -43.32 -1.06
C SER A 6 -43.84 -42.68 0.03
N LYS A 7 -42.57 -43.04 0.09
CA LYS A 7 -41.57 -42.31 0.88
C LYS A 7 -41.18 -41.05 0.10
N LYS A 8 -41.57 -39.89 0.61
CA LYS A 8 -41.06 -38.57 0.16
C LYS A 8 -39.61 -38.45 0.60
N LEU A 9 -38.73 -38.42 -0.40
CA LEU A 9 -37.31 -38.08 -0.23
C LEU A 9 -37.17 -36.56 -0.14
N CYS A 10 -37.01 -36.03 1.09
CA CYS A 10 -36.61 -34.64 1.29
C CYS A 10 -35.12 -34.51 0.93
N VAL A 11 -34.79 -33.95 -0.21
CA VAL A 11 -33.45 -33.52 -0.54
C VAL A 11 -33.25 -32.19 0.16
N ILE A 12 -32.48 -32.19 1.25
CA ILE A 12 -31.98 -30.98 1.90
C ILE A 12 -30.82 -30.49 1.03
N LEU A 13 -31.06 -29.43 0.27
CA LEU A 13 -30.03 -28.69 -0.44
C LEU A 13 -29.29 -27.85 0.62
N THR A 14 -28.24 -28.37 1.17
CA THR A 14 -27.26 -27.59 1.94
C THR A 14 -26.49 -26.74 0.93
N ALA A 15 -26.90 -25.49 0.79
CA ALA A 15 -26.05 -24.47 0.16
C ALA A 15 -24.82 -24.27 1.05
N ALA A 16 -23.69 -24.85 0.63
CA ALA A 16 -22.41 -24.46 1.15
C ALA A 16 -22.16 -23.02 0.70
N LEU A 17 -22.41 -22.04 1.58
CA LEU A 17 -21.75 -20.76 1.49
C LEU A 17 -20.25 -21.05 1.65
N ALA A 18 -19.51 -21.09 0.55
CA ALA A 18 -18.08 -20.92 0.59
C ALA A 18 -17.87 -19.48 1.07
N CYS A 19 -17.49 -19.32 2.33
CA CYS A 19 -16.87 -18.09 2.81
C CYS A 19 -15.60 -17.93 1.97
N MET A 20 -15.64 -17.04 0.99
CA MET A 20 -14.44 -16.48 0.37
C MET A 20 -13.81 -15.60 1.47
N ASP A 21 -12.83 -16.14 2.19
CA ASP A 21 -11.99 -15.35 3.08
C ASP A 21 -11.23 -14.36 2.20
N GLY A 22 -11.75 -13.15 2.11
CA GLY A 22 -11.14 -12.07 1.37
C GLY A 22 -9.80 -11.71 2.00
N MET A 23 -8.76 -11.58 1.15
CA MET A 23 -7.37 -11.30 1.57
C MET A 23 -7.16 -9.96 2.30
N ALA A 24 -8.19 -9.12 2.44
CA ALA A 24 -8.11 -7.83 3.11
C ALA A 24 -8.37 -7.89 4.62
N GLN A 25 -8.82 -9.02 5.13
CA GLN A 25 -9.20 -9.14 6.54
C GLN A 25 -7.99 -9.37 7.45
N THR A 26 -8.04 -8.80 8.65
CA THR A 26 -7.07 -9.03 9.71
C THR A 26 -7.76 -9.08 11.07
N SER A 27 -7.03 -9.45 12.12
CA SER A 27 -7.52 -9.45 13.50
C SER A 27 -6.49 -8.87 14.47
N PRO A 28 -6.92 -8.49 15.70
CA PRO A 28 -5.99 -8.08 16.75
C PRO A 28 -4.91 -9.13 17.04
N GLU A 29 -5.28 -10.44 17.00
CA GLU A 29 -4.35 -11.57 17.21
C GLU A 29 -3.25 -11.61 16.15
N GLU A 30 -3.62 -11.38 14.91
CA GLU A 30 -2.68 -11.37 13.79
C GLU A 30 -1.66 -10.24 13.94
N LEU A 31 -2.09 -9.03 14.34
CA LEU A 31 -1.18 -7.91 14.56
C LEU A 31 -0.30 -8.13 15.80
N ARG A 32 -0.83 -8.75 16.87
CA ARG A 32 0.00 -9.14 18.03
C ARG A 32 1.08 -10.16 17.64
N ALA A 33 0.74 -11.12 16.77
CA ALA A 33 1.69 -12.11 16.26
C ALA A 33 2.72 -11.53 15.29
N ASN A 34 2.36 -10.50 14.55
CA ASN A 34 3.22 -9.80 13.60
C ASN A 34 3.05 -8.28 13.72
N PRO A 35 3.71 -7.63 14.70
CA PRO A 35 3.56 -6.20 14.96
C PRO A 35 4.01 -5.31 13.78
N CYS A 36 4.85 -5.80 12.86
CA CYS A 36 5.22 -5.07 11.66
C CYS A 36 4.01 -4.71 10.78
N LYS A 37 2.95 -5.53 10.77
CA LYS A 37 1.70 -5.25 10.05
C LYS A 37 0.98 -4.00 10.57
N ALA A 38 1.15 -3.67 11.84
CA ALA A 38 0.65 -2.41 12.38
C ALA A 38 1.31 -1.18 11.75
N GLY A 39 2.37 -1.35 10.96
CA GLY A 39 2.94 -0.29 10.13
C GLY A 39 1.96 0.26 9.08
N GLY A 40 0.90 -0.48 8.76
CA GLY A 40 -0.02 -0.05 7.73
C GLY A 40 0.72 0.16 6.40
N VAL A 41 0.55 1.34 5.82
CA VAL A 41 1.31 1.70 4.60
C VAL A 41 2.84 1.78 4.81
N TYR A 42 3.34 1.72 6.03
CA TYR A 42 4.77 1.59 6.37
C TYR A 42 5.21 0.12 6.51
N LEU A 43 4.36 -0.86 6.22
CA LEU A 43 4.82 -2.24 6.15
C LEU A 43 5.89 -2.35 5.06
N ALA A 44 7.08 -2.86 5.40
CA ALA A 44 8.12 -3.17 4.44
C ALA A 44 7.59 -4.17 3.40
N TYR A 45 8.00 -4.03 2.12
CA TYR A 45 7.42 -4.79 1.02
C TYR A 45 7.42 -6.30 1.24
N PRO A 46 6.26 -6.95 1.28
CA PRO A 46 6.15 -8.39 1.47
C PRO A 46 6.47 -9.11 0.14
N VAL A 47 7.67 -9.71 0.05
CA VAL A 47 8.08 -10.45 -1.15
C VAL A 47 7.14 -11.65 -1.38
N PRO A 48 6.48 -11.74 -2.56
CA PRO A 48 5.60 -12.86 -2.86
C PRO A 48 6.38 -14.16 -3.06
N THR A 49 5.80 -15.26 -2.64
CA THR A 49 6.37 -16.61 -2.76
C THR A 49 5.56 -17.50 -3.71
N GLU A 50 4.37 -17.05 -4.09
CA GLU A 50 3.44 -17.80 -4.93
C GLU A 50 3.93 -17.85 -6.38
N ALA A 51 3.77 -19.01 -7.03
CA ALA A 51 4.05 -19.17 -8.45
C ALA A 51 2.95 -18.54 -9.31
N LEU A 52 3.34 -17.84 -10.37
CA LEU A 52 2.40 -17.25 -11.31
C LEU A 52 1.83 -18.30 -12.26
N THR A 53 0.57 -18.15 -12.64
CA THR A 53 -0.10 -18.98 -13.63
C THR A 53 0.59 -18.85 -15.00
N PRO A 54 0.99 -19.98 -15.65
CA PRO A 54 1.62 -19.96 -16.97
C PRO A 54 0.72 -19.36 -18.05
N ALA A 55 1.32 -18.72 -19.04
CA ALA A 55 0.59 -18.16 -20.19
C ALA A 55 -0.26 -19.22 -20.90
N PRO A 56 -1.48 -18.90 -21.35
CA PRO A 56 -2.29 -19.81 -22.15
C PRO A 56 -1.57 -20.23 -23.43
N LYS A 57 -1.87 -21.45 -23.90
CA LYS A 57 -1.23 -22.02 -25.09
C LYS A 57 -1.32 -21.07 -26.29
N GLY A 58 -0.18 -20.75 -26.87
CA GLY A 58 -0.06 -19.87 -28.03
C GLY A 58 0.09 -18.39 -27.72
N TYR A 59 -0.12 -17.96 -26.48
CA TYR A 59 0.10 -16.58 -26.04
C TYR A 59 1.51 -16.38 -25.47
N LYS A 60 2.07 -15.20 -25.71
CA LYS A 60 3.37 -14.78 -25.16
C LYS A 60 3.24 -13.39 -24.55
N PRO A 61 3.91 -13.11 -23.43
CA PRO A 61 3.95 -11.76 -22.87
C PRO A 61 4.67 -10.82 -23.84
N VAL A 62 4.10 -9.64 -24.06
CA VAL A 62 4.59 -8.65 -25.05
C VAL A 62 4.79 -7.26 -24.46
N TYR A 63 4.07 -6.89 -23.41
CA TYR A 63 4.12 -5.55 -22.81
C TYR A 63 3.74 -5.61 -21.33
N ILE A 64 4.34 -4.73 -20.52
CA ILE A 64 4.02 -4.55 -19.08
C ILE A 64 3.73 -3.08 -18.79
N SER A 65 2.55 -2.80 -18.23
CA SER A 65 2.21 -1.53 -17.62
C SER A 65 2.37 -1.65 -16.10
N HIS A 66 3.14 -0.77 -15.50
CA HIS A 66 3.45 -0.78 -14.07
C HIS A 66 3.16 0.61 -13.46
N TYR A 67 2.51 0.63 -12.31
CA TYR A 67 2.49 1.77 -11.40
C TYR A 67 2.96 1.30 -10.02
N GLY A 68 4.05 1.88 -9.52
CA GLY A 68 4.65 1.52 -8.24
C GLY A 68 4.73 2.71 -7.28
N ARG A 69 4.56 2.42 -6.00
CA ARG A 69 4.91 3.31 -4.90
C ARG A 69 6.44 3.35 -4.72
N HIS A 70 6.99 4.45 -4.21
CA HIS A 70 8.38 4.48 -3.73
C HIS A 70 8.64 3.37 -2.72
N GLY A 71 9.89 2.94 -2.58
CA GLY A 71 10.34 1.96 -1.59
C GLY A 71 10.33 2.49 -0.16
N SER A 72 10.75 1.65 0.77
CA SER A 72 10.95 2.00 2.19
C SER A 72 11.77 3.27 2.34
N ARG A 73 11.42 4.09 3.32
CA ARG A 73 11.97 5.43 3.54
C ARG A 73 11.95 5.78 5.02
N TYR A 74 12.73 6.79 5.40
CA TYR A 74 12.65 7.43 6.71
C TYR A 74 11.29 8.16 6.88
N LEU A 75 10.86 8.44 8.10
CA LEU A 75 9.69 9.28 8.37
C LEU A 75 9.79 10.59 7.56
N ILE A 76 8.67 11.25 7.32
CA ILE A 76 8.59 12.38 6.36
C ILE A 76 9.52 13.53 6.74
N GLY A 77 9.70 13.79 8.02
CA GLY A 77 10.57 14.86 8.49
C GLY A 77 11.37 14.47 9.73
N ASP A 78 12.53 15.05 9.90
CA ASP A 78 13.40 14.84 11.07
C ASP A 78 12.65 15.12 12.37
N ARG A 79 11.72 16.07 12.37
CA ARG A 79 10.90 16.39 13.54
C ARG A 79 9.99 15.25 13.98
N ASP A 80 9.66 14.33 13.09
CA ASP A 80 8.80 13.18 13.44
C ASP A 80 9.48 12.25 14.43
N TYR A 81 10.81 12.21 14.43
CA TYR A 81 11.63 11.56 15.46
C TYR A 81 12.07 12.54 16.55
N GLY A 82 12.59 13.69 16.12
CA GLY A 82 13.36 14.61 16.98
C GLY A 82 12.60 15.12 18.18
N TRP A 83 11.30 15.43 18.04
CA TRP A 83 10.53 15.92 19.18
C TRP A 83 10.38 14.88 20.30
N VAL A 84 10.32 13.57 19.95
CA VAL A 84 10.29 12.49 20.96
C VAL A 84 11.65 12.36 21.62
N VAL A 85 12.73 12.43 20.84
CA VAL A 85 14.13 12.44 21.35
C VAL A 85 14.32 13.59 22.33
N ASP A 86 13.93 14.80 21.96
CA ASP A 86 14.05 16.01 22.80
C ASP A 86 13.24 15.90 24.09
N LEU A 87 11.99 15.41 23.99
CA LEU A 87 11.14 15.20 25.15
C LEU A 87 11.77 14.22 26.16
N PHE A 88 12.33 13.11 25.66
CA PHE A 88 12.95 12.11 26.54
C PHE A 88 14.25 12.59 27.14
N ASN A 89 15.03 13.39 26.42
CA ASN A 89 16.24 14.02 26.95
C ASN A 89 15.90 15.07 28.04
N ASP A 90 14.87 15.91 27.83
CA ASP A 90 14.38 16.84 28.85
C ASP A 90 13.84 16.09 30.09
N ALA A 91 13.06 15.02 29.89
CA ALA A 91 12.58 14.19 30.99
C ALA A 91 13.70 13.53 31.80
N ARG A 92 14.75 13.08 31.14
CA ARG A 92 15.97 12.53 31.79
C ARG A 92 16.65 13.57 32.64
N GLN A 93 16.86 14.80 32.16
CA GLN A 93 17.47 15.90 32.91
C GLN A 93 16.66 16.25 34.16
N HIS A 94 15.33 16.08 34.12
CA HIS A 94 14.44 16.30 35.25
C HIS A 94 14.26 15.08 36.17
N ASN A 95 14.98 13.96 35.93
CA ASN A 95 14.81 12.68 36.65
C ASN A 95 13.37 12.16 36.62
N ALA A 96 12.63 12.44 35.55
CA ALA A 96 11.21 12.12 35.42
C ALA A 96 10.93 10.75 34.76
N LEU A 97 11.98 10.01 34.36
CA LEU A 97 11.87 8.71 33.66
C LEU A 97 11.92 7.55 34.65
N THR A 98 11.13 6.50 34.37
CA THR A 98 11.31 5.17 34.95
C THR A 98 12.56 4.48 34.37
N GLU A 99 12.93 3.29 34.87
CA GLU A 99 14.01 2.50 34.24
C GLU A 99 13.69 2.14 32.79
N LYS A 100 12.42 1.76 32.47
CA LYS A 100 11.99 1.56 31.07
C LYS A 100 12.09 2.85 30.25
N GLY A 101 11.69 3.99 30.83
CA GLY A 101 11.83 5.29 30.17
C GLY A 101 13.28 5.68 29.89
N LYS A 102 14.22 5.34 30.77
CA LYS A 102 15.66 5.54 30.54
C LYS A 102 16.19 4.66 29.41
N ASP A 103 15.81 3.38 29.37
CA ASP A 103 16.17 2.47 28.28
C ASP A 103 15.64 2.98 26.94
N VAL A 104 14.35 3.40 26.88
CA VAL A 104 13.77 4.01 25.69
C VAL A 104 14.52 5.27 25.26
N CYS A 105 14.91 6.14 26.21
CA CYS A 105 15.70 7.32 25.91
C CYS A 105 17.09 6.96 25.32
N ASP A 106 17.75 5.92 25.82
CA ASP A 106 19.03 5.45 25.29
C ASP A 106 18.87 4.93 23.84
N ARG A 107 17.81 4.16 23.57
CA ARG A 107 17.49 3.70 22.21
C ARG A 107 17.17 4.84 21.25
N LEU A 108 16.40 5.85 21.68
CA LEU A 108 16.13 7.06 20.90
C LEU A 108 17.41 7.82 20.55
N ASN A 109 18.31 8.00 21.53
CA ASN A 109 19.60 8.67 21.29
C ASN A 109 20.54 7.84 20.39
N LYS A 110 20.43 6.50 20.41
CA LYS A 110 21.16 5.62 19.49
C LYS A 110 20.60 5.69 18.08
N LEU A 111 19.27 5.88 17.94
CA LEU A 111 18.59 6.03 16.66
C LEU A 111 18.90 7.36 15.98
N TRP A 112 18.96 8.45 16.75
CA TRP A 112 19.01 9.82 16.24
C TRP A 112 20.07 10.06 15.15
N PRO A 113 21.34 9.65 15.31
CA PRO A 113 22.37 9.84 14.30
C PRO A 113 22.08 9.14 12.95
N GLU A 114 21.23 8.09 12.95
CA GLU A 114 20.84 7.39 11.72
C GLU A 114 19.73 8.14 10.97
N VAL A 115 18.84 8.85 11.68
CA VAL A 115 17.64 9.45 11.08
C VAL A 115 17.75 10.97 10.88
N GLU A 116 18.69 11.64 11.55
CA GLU A 116 18.90 13.08 11.47
C GLU A 116 19.30 13.48 10.03
N HIS A 117 18.63 14.50 9.48
CA HIS A 117 18.79 15.01 8.11
C HIS A 117 18.41 14.01 7.00
N ARG A 118 17.59 12.99 7.35
CA ARG A 118 17.12 11.99 6.38
C ARG A 118 15.61 11.96 6.20
N GLY A 119 14.91 12.99 6.67
CA GLY A 119 13.45 13.07 6.55
C GLY A 119 12.96 12.90 5.12
N GLY A 120 12.15 11.84 4.87
CA GLY A 120 11.58 11.52 3.57
C GLY A 120 12.51 10.87 2.55
N ASP A 121 13.77 10.61 2.89
CA ASP A 121 14.75 9.95 2.03
C ASP A 121 14.39 8.47 1.80
N LEU A 122 14.59 7.99 0.58
CA LEU A 122 14.55 6.56 0.29
C LEU A 122 15.66 5.84 1.08
N SER A 123 15.31 4.81 1.83
CA SER A 123 16.29 4.01 2.57
C SER A 123 16.97 2.98 1.65
N ILE A 124 18.07 2.38 2.15
CA ILE A 124 18.73 1.27 1.44
C ILE A 124 17.79 0.06 1.28
N ILE A 125 16.88 -0.16 2.24
CA ILE A 125 15.84 -1.20 2.17
C ILE A 125 14.90 -0.89 0.99
N GLY A 126 14.50 0.38 0.83
CA GLY A 126 13.67 0.80 -0.30
C GLY A 126 14.35 0.62 -1.66
N VAL A 127 15.66 0.88 -1.74
CA VAL A 127 16.45 0.59 -2.95
C VAL A 127 16.42 -0.91 -3.27
N GLN A 128 16.67 -1.77 -2.27
CA GLN A 128 16.66 -3.23 -2.42
C GLN A 128 15.30 -3.77 -2.82
N GLN A 129 14.20 -3.21 -2.29
CA GLN A 129 12.84 -3.55 -2.66
C GLN A 129 12.60 -3.30 -4.16
N GLN A 130 12.94 -2.13 -4.66
CA GLN A 130 12.76 -1.76 -6.06
C GLN A 130 13.62 -2.62 -6.99
N GLN A 131 14.85 -2.89 -6.62
CA GLN A 131 15.74 -3.81 -7.35
C GLN A 131 15.18 -5.23 -7.40
N GLY A 132 14.64 -5.73 -6.28
CA GLY A 132 14.03 -7.06 -6.19
C GLY A 132 12.78 -7.20 -7.07
N ILE A 133 11.91 -6.18 -7.12
CA ILE A 133 10.74 -6.17 -7.99
C ILE A 133 11.17 -6.19 -9.47
N ALA A 134 12.15 -5.38 -9.86
CA ALA A 134 12.69 -5.37 -11.22
C ALA A 134 13.26 -6.74 -11.62
N GLU A 135 14.00 -7.38 -10.71
CA GLU A 135 14.59 -8.71 -10.94
C GLU A 135 13.53 -9.79 -11.13
N ARG A 136 12.48 -9.82 -10.28
CA ARG A 136 11.36 -10.76 -10.39
C ARG A 136 10.56 -10.49 -11.67
N MET A 137 10.31 -9.23 -12.04
CA MET A 137 9.67 -8.86 -13.30
C MET A 137 10.44 -9.40 -14.49
N TYR A 138 11.75 -9.20 -14.55
CA TYR A 138 12.60 -9.75 -15.61
C TYR A 138 12.57 -11.27 -15.64
N ARG A 139 12.74 -11.93 -14.49
CA ARG A 139 12.75 -13.40 -14.38
C ARG A 139 11.43 -14.03 -14.84
N ASN A 140 10.30 -13.39 -14.50
CA ASN A 140 8.98 -13.91 -14.86
C ASN A 140 8.62 -13.62 -16.33
N TYR A 141 9.17 -12.57 -16.93
CA TYR A 141 8.80 -12.11 -18.28
C TYR A 141 10.02 -11.78 -19.16
N PRO A 142 11.05 -12.64 -19.27
CA PRO A 142 12.29 -12.29 -19.98
C PRO A 142 12.06 -12.03 -21.47
N ASN A 143 11.02 -12.63 -22.05
CA ASN A 143 10.67 -12.46 -23.46
C ASN A 143 10.09 -11.08 -23.81
N VAL A 144 9.69 -10.27 -22.80
CA VAL A 144 9.26 -8.89 -23.02
C VAL A 144 10.45 -7.98 -23.26
N PHE A 145 11.58 -8.25 -22.59
CA PHE A 145 12.77 -7.39 -22.54
C PHE A 145 13.81 -7.78 -23.60
N LYS A 146 13.44 -7.68 -24.88
CA LYS A 146 14.31 -8.05 -26.01
C LYS A 146 15.12 -6.86 -26.53
N ALA A 147 16.14 -7.15 -27.34
CA ALA A 147 16.89 -6.14 -28.05
C ALA A 147 15.98 -5.25 -28.92
N GLY A 148 16.23 -3.94 -28.92
CA GLY A 148 15.46 -2.94 -29.68
C GLY A 148 14.13 -2.53 -29.01
N GLN A 149 13.79 -3.09 -27.86
CA GLN A 149 12.61 -2.68 -27.10
C GLN A 149 12.91 -1.48 -26.21
N LYS A 150 11.94 -0.59 -26.09
CA LYS A 150 11.99 0.61 -25.25
C LYS A 150 11.36 0.37 -23.89
N VAL A 151 11.90 1.03 -22.87
CA VAL A 151 11.26 1.14 -21.55
C VAL A 151 11.11 2.63 -21.22
N SER A 152 9.89 3.07 -21.02
CA SER A 152 9.58 4.42 -20.53
C SER A 152 9.39 4.35 -19.01
N ALA A 153 10.25 5.03 -18.25
CA ALA A 153 10.18 5.11 -16.80
C ALA A 153 9.93 6.56 -16.37
N ARG A 154 8.85 6.81 -15.64
CA ARG A 154 8.43 8.13 -15.18
C ARG A 154 8.16 8.13 -13.68
N SER A 155 8.59 9.19 -13.00
CA SER A 155 8.31 9.38 -11.58
C SER A 155 7.67 10.74 -11.29
N THR A 156 7.04 10.84 -10.12
CA THR A 156 6.68 12.13 -9.54
C THR A 156 7.95 12.94 -9.23
N MET A 157 7.79 14.23 -8.94
CA MET A 157 8.90 15.13 -8.58
C MET A 157 9.48 14.85 -7.18
N SER A 158 8.93 13.91 -6.44
CA SER A 158 9.47 13.50 -5.14
C SER A 158 10.79 12.75 -5.31
N LEU A 159 11.84 13.16 -4.58
CA LEU A 159 13.16 12.55 -4.67
C LEU A 159 13.12 11.03 -4.44
N ARG A 160 12.38 10.57 -3.43
CA ARG A 160 12.24 9.11 -3.14
C ARG A 160 11.60 8.34 -4.29
N CYS A 161 10.69 8.95 -5.07
CA CYS A 161 10.10 8.30 -6.23
C CYS A 161 11.09 8.24 -7.40
N ALA A 162 11.84 9.32 -7.65
CA ALA A 162 12.89 9.37 -8.67
C ALA A 162 14.01 8.36 -8.37
N MET A 163 14.44 8.26 -7.10
CA MET A 163 15.43 7.28 -6.67
C MET A 163 14.91 5.84 -6.73
N SER A 164 13.62 5.61 -6.44
CA SER A 164 12.97 4.32 -6.63
C SER A 164 12.94 3.91 -8.09
N MET A 165 12.60 4.84 -8.99
CA MET A 165 12.65 4.66 -10.43
C MET A 165 14.06 4.30 -10.91
N ALA A 166 15.06 5.01 -10.43
CA ALA A 166 16.46 4.75 -10.77
C ALA A 166 16.91 3.35 -10.30
N ALA A 167 16.64 3.01 -9.03
CA ALA A 167 17.00 1.69 -8.48
C ALA A 167 16.37 0.53 -9.26
N PHE A 168 15.08 0.65 -9.60
CA PHE A 168 14.36 -0.32 -10.41
C PHE A 168 14.96 -0.42 -11.82
N GLY A 169 15.11 0.72 -12.48
CA GLY A 169 15.56 0.77 -13.87
C GLY A 169 17.01 0.35 -14.05
N ASP A 170 17.91 0.72 -13.16
CA ASP A 170 19.31 0.31 -13.18
C ASP A 170 19.44 -1.22 -13.01
N ARG A 171 18.62 -1.81 -12.10
CA ARG A 171 18.59 -3.27 -11.96
C ARG A 171 18.07 -3.94 -13.21
N LEU A 172 16.98 -3.46 -13.80
CA LEU A 172 16.43 -4.00 -15.04
C LEU A 172 17.40 -3.84 -16.22
N LYS A 173 18.07 -2.69 -16.31
CA LYS A 173 19.10 -2.41 -17.32
C LYS A 173 20.32 -3.31 -17.17
N THR A 174 20.72 -3.65 -15.94
CA THR A 174 21.79 -4.61 -15.66
C THR A 174 21.45 -6.01 -16.18
N LEU A 175 20.18 -6.43 -16.03
CA LEU A 175 19.69 -7.75 -16.48
C LEU A 175 19.42 -7.80 -17.99
N ALA A 176 19.08 -6.68 -18.59
CA ALA A 176 18.75 -6.52 -20.01
C ALA A 176 19.44 -5.28 -20.60
N PRO A 177 20.78 -5.28 -20.77
CA PRO A 177 21.56 -4.11 -21.17
C PRO A 177 21.22 -3.58 -22.58
N GLN A 178 20.59 -4.40 -23.41
CA GLN A 178 20.16 -4.08 -24.78
C GLN A 178 18.88 -3.21 -24.84
N LEU A 179 18.20 -2.97 -23.73
CA LEU A 179 17.00 -2.14 -23.71
C LEU A 179 17.34 -0.65 -23.88
N ASP A 180 16.46 0.06 -24.58
CA ASP A 180 16.49 1.53 -24.67
C ASP A 180 15.64 2.11 -23.54
N PHE A 181 16.29 2.75 -22.57
CA PHE A 181 15.64 3.34 -21.39
C PHE A 181 15.51 4.84 -21.51
N LEU A 182 14.28 5.33 -21.28
CA LEU A 182 13.98 6.76 -21.08
C LEU A 182 13.54 6.97 -19.62
N TYR A 183 14.30 7.75 -18.87
CA TYR A 183 13.98 8.18 -17.51
C TYR A 183 13.50 9.64 -17.50
N GLU A 184 12.34 9.88 -16.91
CA GLU A 184 11.76 11.22 -16.83
C GLU A 184 11.15 11.46 -15.44
N ALA A 185 11.56 12.53 -14.77
CA ALA A 185 10.89 13.10 -13.58
C ALA A 185 10.58 14.56 -13.89
N SER A 186 9.31 14.91 -14.03
CA SER A 186 8.91 16.25 -14.49
C SER A 186 7.52 16.59 -13.95
N ASP A 187 7.32 17.88 -13.66
CA ASP A 187 6.01 18.44 -13.32
C ASP A 187 4.95 18.14 -14.38
N ARG A 188 5.36 18.06 -15.64
CA ARG A 188 4.51 17.68 -16.77
C ARG A 188 3.71 16.38 -16.53
N TYR A 189 4.26 15.44 -15.77
CA TYR A 189 3.65 14.13 -15.53
C TYR A 189 2.85 14.06 -14.22
N MET A 190 2.93 15.09 -13.39
CA MET A 190 2.17 15.16 -12.13
C MET A 190 0.67 15.11 -12.36
N ALA A 191 0.20 15.63 -13.50
CA ALA A 191 -1.21 15.63 -13.91
C ALA A 191 -1.86 14.22 -13.95
N TYR A 192 -1.06 13.14 -13.99
CA TYR A 192 -1.59 11.78 -13.89
C TYR A 192 -0.83 10.90 -12.87
N LEU A 193 0.45 11.17 -12.59
CA LEU A 193 1.22 10.38 -11.61
C LEU A 193 0.83 10.67 -10.17
N ASN A 194 0.34 11.88 -9.89
CA ASN A 194 -0.02 12.33 -8.54
C ASN A 194 -1.18 13.33 -8.59
N TYR A 195 -2.21 13.02 -9.37
CA TYR A 195 -3.38 13.88 -9.49
C TYR A 195 -4.25 13.76 -8.24
N HIS A 196 -4.67 14.90 -7.73
CA HIS A 196 -5.66 15.05 -6.66
C HIS A 196 -6.59 16.21 -7.03
N ALA A 197 -7.88 15.91 -7.22
CA ALA A 197 -8.89 16.94 -7.52
C ALA A 197 -9.07 17.89 -6.33
N ASP A 198 -9.39 19.15 -6.59
CA ASP A 198 -9.64 20.14 -5.55
C ASP A 198 -10.74 19.70 -4.57
N SER A 199 -11.81 19.10 -5.09
CA SER A 199 -12.89 18.54 -4.26
C SER A 199 -12.41 17.42 -3.34
N SER A 200 -11.52 16.56 -3.84
CA SER A 200 -10.89 15.51 -3.03
C SER A 200 -9.96 16.11 -1.97
N ASN A 201 -9.16 17.12 -2.33
CA ASN A 201 -8.30 17.82 -1.37
C ASN A 201 -9.12 18.50 -0.26
N VAL A 202 -10.22 19.17 -0.61
CA VAL A 202 -11.13 19.77 0.38
C VAL A 202 -11.68 18.70 1.31
N PHE A 203 -12.14 17.56 0.79
CA PHE A 203 -12.69 16.47 1.60
C PHE A 203 -11.63 15.84 2.54
N THR A 204 -10.46 15.51 2.02
CA THR A 204 -9.42 14.80 2.79
C THR A 204 -8.70 15.68 3.82
N HIS A 205 -8.68 17.00 3.62
CA HIS A 205 -8.11 17.99 4.54
C HIS A 205 -9.16 18.73 5.37
N ASP A 206 -10.43 18.33 5.31
CA ASP A 206 -11.47 18.86 6.17
C ASP A 206 -11.09 18.67 7.65
N LYS A 207 -11.46 19.64 8.49
CA LYS A 207 -11.18 19.63 9.93
C LYS A 207 -12.44 19.51 10.78
N THR A 208 -13.60 19.61 10.18
CA THR A 208 -14.90 19.76 10.87
C THR A 208 -16.02 18.95 10.22
N GLY A 209 -15.75 18.25 9.13
CA GLY A 209 -16.75 17.45 8.42
C GLY A 209 -17.19 16.20 9.19
N PRO A 210 -18.29 15.56 8.76
CA PRO A 210 -18.85 14.40 9.47
C PRO A 210 -17.86 13.26 9.71
N TRP A 211 -17.02 12.92 8.72
CA TRP A 211 -16.02 11.86 8.86
C TRP A 211 -14.91 12.23 9.86
N VAL A 212 -14.60 13.54 10.01
CA VAL A 212 -13.58 14.02 10.97
C VAL A 212 -14.08 13.87 12.39
N GLU A 213 -15.36 14.20 12.63
CA GLU A 213 -16.00 14.04 13.94
C GLU A 213 -16.10 12.56 14.33
N GLU A 214 -16.42 11.68 13.37
CA GLU A 214 -16.44 10.23 13.56
C GLU A 214 -15.04 9.69 13.86
N TYR A 215 -14.03 10.10 13.09
CA TYR A 215 -12.63 9.74 13.33
C TYR A 215 -12.18 10.16 14.74
N ARG A 216 -12.50 11.40 15.15
CA ARG A 216 -12.11 11.90 16.46
C ARG A 216 -12.71 11.06 17.59
N LYS A 217 -13.99 10.71 17.51
CA LYS A 217 -14.65 9.83 18.49
C LYS A 217 -13.98 8.45 18.52
N PHE A 218 -13.74 7.88 17.36
CA PHE A 218 -13.08 6.59 17.24
C PHE A 218 -11.66 6.61 17.82
N GLU A 219 -10.92 7.69 17.60
CA GLU A 219 -9.61 7.90 18.20
C GLU A 219 -9.68 8.03 19.73
N GLU A 220 -10.60 8.84 20.27
CA GLU A 220 -10.80 9.01 21.71
C GLU A 220 -11.16 7.69 22.41
N GLU A 221 -11.93 6.83 21.77
CA GLU A 221 -12.33 5.52 22.31
C GLU A 221 -11.18 4.51 22.31
N ASN A 222 -10.30 4.56 21.32
CA ASN A 222 -9.26 3.54 21.09
C ASN A 222 -7.89 3.94 21.62
N ILE A 223 -7.53 5.22 21.67
CA ILE A 223 -6.22 5.68 22.13
C ILE A 223 -6.24 5.92 23.63
N GLN A 224 -5.66 4.97 24.39
CA GLN A 224 -5.64 4.99 25.85
C GLN A 224 -4.18 5.05 26.38
N PRO A 225 -3.53 6.23 26.43
CA PRO A 225 -2.09 6.36 26.68
C PRO A 225 -1.66 6.23 28.15
N ASP A 226 -2.61 6.15 29.10
CA ASP A 226 -2.33 6.19 30.54
C ASP A 226 -1.36 5.12 31.03
N ARG A 227 -1.47 3.88 30.51
CA ARG A 227 -0.57 2.80 30.86
C ARG A 227 0.87 3.11 30.39
N MET A 228 0.99 3.54 29.12
CA MET A 228 2.28 3.91 28.52
C MET A 228 2.94 5.06 29.31
N MET A 229 2.19 6.07 29.70
CA MET A 229 2.73 7.17 30.52
C MET A 229 3.26 6.68 31.87
N LYS A 230 2.54 5.78 32.56
CA LYS A 230 3.00 5.20 33.83
C LYS A 230 4.22 4.29 33.65
N ALA A 231 4.34 3.61 32.52
CA ALA A 231 5.48 2.76 32.22
C ALA A 231 6.76 3.56 31.94
N LEU A 232 6.64 4.74 31.33
CA LEU A 232 7.78 5.52 30.85
C LEU A 232 8.21 6.63 31.82
N PHE A 233 7.28 7.20 32.59
CA PHE A 233 7.54 8.35 33.45
C PHE A 233 7.28 8.04 34.92
N SER A 234 8.23 8.40 35.79
CA SER A 234 8.12 8.30 37.25
C SER A 234 7.47 9.54 37.87
N ASP A 235 7.57 10.69 37.20
CA ASP A 235 7.01 11.97 37.69
C ASP A 235 5.72 12.36 36.98
N ARG A 236 4.58 12.21 37.68
CA ARG A 236 3.27 12.58 37.16
C ARG A 236 3.10 14.11 36.98
N GLN A 237 3.86 14.94 37.72
CA GLN A 237 3.77 16.41 37.54
C GLN A 237 4.48 16.81 36.25
N TYR A 238 5.60 16.18 35.94
CA TYR A 238 6.29 16.36 34.66
C TYR A 238 5.37 16.02 33.50
N VAL A 239 4.72 14.84 33.54
CA VAL A 239 3.76 14.42 32.47
C VAL A 239 2.67 15.47 32.28
N ARG A 240 2.01 15.90 33.36
CA ARG A 240 0.93 16.91 33.27
C ARG A 240 1.35 18.25 32.69
N LYS A 241 2.61 18.64 32.86
CA LYS A 241 3.10 19.97 32.43
C LYS A 241 3.75 19.95 31.05
N LYS A 242 4.36 18.85 30.65
CA LYS A 242 5.28 18.77 29.50
C LYS A 242 4.84 17.79 28.42
N VAL A 243 3.98 16.82 28.73
CA VAL A 243 3.65 15.73 27.81
C VAL A 243 2.20 15.83 27.39
N ASN A 244 1.95 15.74 26.08
CA ASN A 244 0.63 15.37 25.57
C ASN A 244 0.64 13.83 25.38
N PRO A 245 -0.09 13.07 26.21
CA PRO A 245 -0.01 11.61 26.20
C PRO A 245 -0.44 10.97 24.87
N THR A 246 -1.53 11.45 24.25
CA THR A 246 -2.04 10.95 22.97
C THR A 246 -1.02 11.21 21.86
N ASN A 247 -0.47 12.43 21.78
CA ASN A 247 0.54 12.75 20.79
C ASN A 247 1.80 11.88 20.97
N LEU A 248 2.21 11.61 22.23
CA LEU A 248 3.39 10.77 22.49
C LEU A 248 3.14 9.32 22.07
N MET A 249 1.95 8.78 22.29
CA MET A 249 1.59 7.44 21.83
C MET A 249 1.65 7.35 20.29
N TRP A 250 1.14 8.36 19.58
CA TRP A 250 1.31 8.49 18.12
C TRP A 250 2.78 8.64 17.70
N GLY A 251 3.57 9.42 18.43
CA GLY A 251 5.00 9.57 18.14
C GLY A 251 5.75 8.23 18.22
N PHE A 252 5.50 7.45 19.28
CA PHE A 252 6.06 6.11 19.38
C PHE A 252 5.55 5.14 18.32
N TYR A 253 4.27 5.25 17.94
CA TYR A 253 3.73 4.45 16.85
C TYR A 253 4.52 4.67 15.56
N TRP A 254 4.69 5.93 15.13
CA TRP A 254 5.42 6.23 13.90
C TRP A 254 6.88 5.78 13.97
N ILE A 255 7.57 6.01 15.09
CA ILE A 255 8.94 5.54 15.27
C ILE A 255 9.00 4.00 15.25
N ALA A 256 8.13 3.31 15.97
CA ALA A 256 8.16 1.86 16.07
C ALA A 256 7.92 1.18 14.71
N VAL A 257 6.95 1.66 13.93
CA VAL A 257 6.62 1.06 12.63
C VAL A 257 7.66 1.35 11.56
N ASP A 258 8.40 2.46 11.67
CA ASP A 258 9.45 2.83 10.71
C ASP A 258 10.74 2.01 10.85
N MET A 259 10.96 1.36 12.01
CA MET A 259 12.18 0.58 12.24
C MET A 259 12.39 -0.56 11.23
N GLN A 260 11.33 -1.06 10.62
CA GLN A 260 11.41 -2.06 9.55
C GLN A 260 11.83 -1.48 8.19
N ASP A 261 11.78 -0.15 8.04
CA ASP A 261 12.04 0.56 6.78
C ASP A 261 13.45 1.13 6.68
N ILE A 262 14.21 1.13 7.77
CA ILE A 262 15.56 1.70 7.86
C ILE A 262 16.57 0.66 8.35
N PRO A 263 17.88 0.83 8.05
CA PRO A 263 18.91 -0.15 8.41
C PRO A 263 19.26 -0.08 9.91
N THR A 264 18.39 -0.62 10.77
CA THR A 264 18.60 -0.63 12.22
C THR A 264 18.11 -1.94 12.85
N ASP A 265 18.73 -2.37 13.94
CA ASP A 265 18.27 -3.48 14.78
C ASP A 265 17.43 -3.00 15.97
N LEU A 266 17.19 -1.69 16.07
CA LEU A 266 16.38 -1.12 17.14
C LEU A 266 14.91 -1.47 16.95
N SER A 267 14.20 -1.63 18.06
CA SER A 267 12.74 -1.80 18.07
C SER A 267 12.13 -0.96 19.18
N PHE A 268 10.90 -0.49 18.98
CA PHE A 268 10.10 0.23 19.96
C PHE A 268 8.72 -0.39 20.14
N PHE A 269 8.46 -1.57 19.56
CA PHE A 269 7.18 -2.26 19.74
C PHE A 269 6.91 -2.66 21.19
N ASP A 270 7.96 -2.88 22.00
CA ASP A 270 7.86 -3.19 23.42
C ASP A 270 7.33 -2.04 24.30
N VAL A 271 7.18 -0.85 23.73
CA VAL A 271 6.53 0.30 24.39
C VAL A 271 5.02 0.08 24.47
N PHE A 272 4.47 -0.69 23.55
CA PHE A 272 3.05 -1.03 23.47
C PHE A 272 2.76 -2.37 24.17
N GLU A 273 1.60 -2.48 24.81
CA GLU A 273 1.15 -3.71 25.48
C GLU A 273 -0.31 -4.03 25.08
N GLY A 274 -0.66 -5.31 25.14
CA GLY A 274 -2.01 -5.77 24.79
C GLY A 274 -2.43 -5.34 23.39
N ASP A 275 -3.55 -4.65 23.29
CA ASP A 275 -4.12 -4.17 22.02
C ASP A 275 -3.75 -2.72 21.68
N GLU A 276 -2.89 -2.07 22.46
CA GLU A 276 -2.53 -0.66 22.22
C GLU A 276 -2.02 -0.41 20.80
N LEU A 277 -1.14 -1.28 20.29
CA LEU A 277 -0.59 -1.13 18.94
C LEU A 277 -1.67 -1.34 17.87
N PHE A 278 -2.55 -2.34 18.05
CA PHE A 278 -3.69 -2.57 17.18
C PHE A 278 -4.64 -1.36 17.19
N ASN A 279 -4.93 -0.82 18.37
CA ASN A 279 -5.85 0.30 18.53
C ASN A 279 -5.34 1.58 17.83
N VAL A 280 -4.04 1.87 17.93
CA VAL A 280 -3.45 3.00 17.18
C VAL A 280 -3.48 2.73 15.68
N TRP A 281 -3.11 1.52 15.26
CA TRP A 281 -3.13 1.16 13.85
C TRP A 281 -4.54 1.21 13.26
N GLN A 282 -5.57 0.69 13.92
CA GLN A 282 -6.92 0.70 13.35
C GLN A 282 -7.46 2.13 13.14
N CYS A 283 -7.10 3.07 14.01
CA CYS A 283 -7.43 4.49 13.81
C CYS A 283 -6.73 5.04 12.55
N ASN A 284 -5.44 4.74 12.37
CA ASN A 284 -4.71 5.12 11.18
C ASN A 284 -5.27 4.45 9.91
N ASN A 285 -5.58 3.15 9.97
CA ASN A 285 -6.17 2.39 8.88
C ASN A 285 -7.51 2.99 8.44
N TYR A 286 -8.39 3.34 9.38
CA TYR A 286 -9.66 4.00 9.09
C TYR A 286 -9.44 5.34 8.39
N ARG A 287 -8.53 6.18 8.90
CA ARG A 287 -8.20 7.45 8.26
C ARG A 287 -7.68 7.27 6.83
N PHE A 288 -6.79 6.31 6.62
CA PHE A 288 -6.29 5.98 5.26
C PHE A 288 -7.41 5.52 4.35
N TYR A 289 -8.32 4.69 4.86
CA TYR A 289 -9.48 4.21 4.13
C TYR A 289 -10.39 5.37 3.68
N VAL A 290 -10.76 6.28 4.59
CA VAL A 290 -11.60 7.45 4.27
C VAL A 290 -10.94 8.37 3.25
N CYS A 291 -9.64 8.64 3.41
CA CYS A 291 -8.93 9.63 2.61
C CYS A 291 -8.41 9.10 1.27
N ASN A 292 -8.32 7.79 1.07
CA ASN A 292 -7.68 7.23 -0.14
C ASN A 292 -8.47 6.11 -0.83
N ALA A 293 -9.44 5.48 -0.15
CA ALA A 293 -10.21 4.36 -0.68
C ALA A 293 -11.66 4.73 -1.01
N ASN A 294 -12.52 3.72 -1.18
CA ASN A 294 -13.91 3.91 -1.62
C ASN A 294 -14.89 4.13 -0.45
N HIS A 295 -14.54 4.97 0.53
CA HIS A 295 -15.44 5.28 1.63
C HIS A 295 -16.69 6.04 1.16
N ALA A 296 -17.89 5.64 1.66
CA ALA A 296 -19.18 6.19 1.23
C ALA A 296 -19.28 7.73 1.39
N ALA A 297 -18.72 8.31 2.46
CA ALA A 297 -18.73 9.74 2.69
C ALA A 297 -17.99 10.53 1.59
N SER A 298 -17.03 9.93 0.88
CA SER A 298 -16.34 10.57 -0.23
C SER A 298 -17.18 10.68 -1.50
N LYS A 299 -18.29 9.93 -1.60
CA LYS A 299 -19.14 9.85 -2.81
C LYS A 299 -18.34 9.60 -4.10
N GLY A 300 -17.22 8.87 -3.99
CA GLY A 300 -16.36 8.50 -5.12
C GLY A 300 -15.30 9.54 -5.51
N ILE A 301 -15.34 10.77 -4.99
CA ILE A 301 -14.39 11.85 -5.39
C ILE A 301 -12.92 11.51 -5.10
N VAL A 302 -12.65 10.66 -4.10
CA VAL A 302 -11.29 10.20 -3.79
C VAL A 302 -10.84 9.16 -4.80
N VAL A 303 -11.72 8.23 -5.19
CA VAL A 303 -11.43 7.20 -6.21
C VAL A 303 -11.21 7.86 -7.58
N ASP A 304 -11.94 8.93 -7.89
CA ASP A 304 -11.81 9.68 -9.13
C ASP A 304 -10.42 10.31 -9.33
N ASN A 305 -9.61 10.47 -8.27
CA ASN A 305 -8.21 10.87 -8.40
C ASN A 305 -7.38 9.92 -9.28
N ALA A 306 -7.77 8.64 -9.38
CA ALA A 306 -7.10 7.67 -10.25
C ALA A 306 -7.50 7.76 -11.73
N THR A 307 -8.51 8.55 -12.11
CA THR A 307 -9.06 8.61 -13.46
C THR A 307 -7.99 9.00 -14.50
N HIS A 308 -7.17 10.01 -14.21
CA HIS A 308 -6.11 10.46 -15.11
C HIS A 308 -5.01 9.40 -15.29
N LEU A 309 -4.64 8.72 -14.20
CA LEU A 309 -3.67 7.62 -14.23
C LEU A 309 -4.23 6.43 -15.02
N LEU A 310 -5.48 6.03 -14.78
CA LEU A 310 -6.13 4.94 -15.50
C LEU A 310 -6.21 5.24 -17.01
N ARG A 311 -6.57 6.47 -17.40
CA ARG A 311 -6.57 6.89 -18.81
C ARG A 311 -5.19 6.75 -19.44
N ASN A 312 -4.14 7.24 -18.76
CA ASN A 312 -2.76 7.10 -19.23
C ASN A 312 -2.31 5.63 -19.33
N ILE A 313 -2.77 4.76 -18.42
CA ILE A 313 -2.49 3.32 -18.48
C ILE A 313 -3.11 2.70 -19.74
N ILE A 314 -4.40 2.98 -20.03
CA ILE A 314 -5.11 2.45 -21.20
C ILE A 314 -4.46 2.95 -22.49
N GLU A 315 -4.24 4.26 -22.63
CA GLU A 315 -3.64 4.87 -23.82
C GLU A 315 -2.23 4.33 -24.10
N SER A 316 -1.40 4.21 -23.06
CA SER A 316 -0.06 3.65 -23.18
C SER A 316 -0.07 2.18 -23.58
N ALA A 317 -1.05 1.40 -23.09
CA ALA A 317 -1.20 0.00 -23.47
C ALA A 317 -1.61 -0.15 -24.93
N ASP A 318 -2.62 0.61 -25.38
CA ASP A 318 -3.06 0.61 -26.77
C ASP A 318 -1.92 1.02 -27.72
N GLU A 319 -1.15 2.04 -27.36
CA GLU A 319 0.01 2.48 -28.14
C GLU A 319 1.10 1.42 -28.22
N ALA A 320 1.48 0.81 -27.08
CA ALA A 320 2.50 -0.24 -27.02
C ALA A 320 2.09 -1.49 -27.79
N LEU A 321 0.84 -1.92 -27.70
CA LEU A 321 0.29 -3.07 -28.42
C LEU A 321 0.23 -2.85 -29.92
N SER A 322 -0.02 -1.60 -30.36
CA SER A 322 -0.08 -1.22 -31.76
C SER A 322 1.33 -1.10 -32.39
N LYS A 323 2.26 -0.42 -31.72
CA LYS A 323 3.64 -0.19 -32.22
C LYS A 323 4.53 -1.42 -32.10
N GLY A 324 4.40 -2.16 -30.99
CA GLY A 324 5.17 -3.38 -30.71
C GLY A 324 6.66 -3.16 -30.38
N ASP A 325 7.08 -1.93 -30.12
CA ASP A 325 8.47 -1.55 -29.83
C ASP A 325 8.70 -1.13 -28.34
N VAL A 326 7.65 -1.19 -27.51
CA VAL A 326 7.71 -0.84 -26.08
C VAL A 326 7.57 -2.11 -25.25
N ALA A 327 8.57 -2.43 -24.44
CA ALA A 327 8.56 -3.54 -23.49
C ALA A 327 7.74 -3.19 -22.24
N ALA A 328 7.98 -2.01 -21.67
CA ALA A 328 7.30 -1.61 -20.43
C ALA A 328 7.11 -0.09 -20.33
N THR A 329 6.00 0.29 -19.69
CA THR A 329 5.78 1.65 -19.18
C THR A 329 5.76 1.58 -17.66
N LEU A 330 6.79 2.13 -17.04
CA LEU A 330 7.01 2.12 -15.59
C LEU A 330 6.66 3.50 -15.01
N ARG A 331 5.84 3.51 -13.95
CA ARG A 331 5.42 4.73 -13.27
C ARG A 331 5.69 4.60 -11.79
N PHE A 332 6.24 5.66 -11.17
CA PHE A 332 6.62 5.67 -9.77
C PHE A 332 5.98 6.86 -9.05
N GLY A 333 5.24 6.56 -7.99
CA GLY A 333 4.48 7.54 -7.23
C GLY A 333 4.26 7.14 -5.77
N HIS A 334 3.04 7.29 -5.30
CA HIS A 334 2.69 7.26 -3.88
C HIS A 334 1.52 6.30 -3.59
N ASP A 335 1.36 5.93 -2.30
CA ASP A 335 0.22 5.20 -1.76
C ASP A 335 -1.12 5.87 -2.08
N GLY A 336 -1.19 7.21 -1.95
CA GLY A 336 -2.37 8.01 -2.29
C GLY A 336 -2.83 7.93 -3.75
N ASN A 337 -2.06 7.27 -4.63
CA ASN A 337 -2.47 6.97 -6.00
C ASN A 337 -2.59 5.45 -6.25
N VAL A 338 -1.84 4.61 -5.52
CA VAL A 338 -2.02 3.14 -5.57
C VAL A 338 -3.41 2.77 -5.08
N ILE A 339 -3.82 3.28 -3.90
CA ILE A 339 -5.09 2.91 -3.27
C ILE A 339 -6.31 3.27 -4.15
N PRO A 340 -6.46 4.52 -4.65
CA PRO A 340 -7.52 4.85 -5.59
C PRO A 340 -7.46 4.04 -6.90
N LEU A 341 -6.24 3.70 -7.38
CA LEU A 341 -6.08 2.87 -8.57
C LEU A 341 -6.63 1.46 -8.36
N LEU A 342 -6.38 0.84 -7.19
CA LEU A 342 -6.97 -0.46 -6.86
C LEU A 342 -8.51 -0.41 -6.87
N ALA A 343 -9.08 0.64 -6.28
CA ALA A 343 -10.52 0.83 -6.21
C ALA A 343 -11.15 1.07 -7.59
N ILE A 344 -10.58 1.96 -8.42
CA ILE A 344 -11.14 2.26 -9.76
C ILE A 344 -10.97 1.09 -10.74
N LEU A 345 -9.93 0.28 -10.61
CA LEU A 345 -9.77 -0.97 -11.36
C LEU A 345 -10.80 -2.02 -10.94
N GLY A 346 -11.40 -1.88 -9.75
CA GLY A 346 -12.30 -2.86 -9.18
C GLY A 346 -11.56 -4.13 -8.74
N ILE A 347 -10.33 -3.98 -8.23
CA ILE A 347 -9.57 -5.10 -7.70
C ILE A 347 -10.29 -5.63 -6.45
N GLU A 348 -10.46 -6.94 -6.40
CA GLU A 348 -11.15 -7.66 -5.32
C GLU A 348 -10.58 -7.25 -3.96
N ASN A 349 -11.47 -7.03 -2.98
CA ASN A 349 -11.19 -6.59 -1.62
C ASN A 349 -10.72 -5.13 -1.45
N PHE A 350 -10.45 -4.39 -2.54
CA PHE A 350 -10.01 -2.99 -2.47
C PHE A 350 -11.04 -1.97 -2.97
N ASN A 351 -12.19 -2.46 -3.47
CA ASN A 351 -13.32 -1.61 -3.86
C ASN A 351 -14.54 -1.79 -2.91
N VAL A 352 -14.27 -2.08 -1.65
CA VAL A 352 -15.32 -2.27 -0.63
C VAL A 352 -15.79 -0.93 -0.10
N ALA A 353 -17.08 -0.85 0.26
CA ALA A 353 -17.68 0.30 0.91
C ALA A 353 -18.08 -0.10 2.34
N VAL A 354 -17.39 0.43 3.34
CA VAL A 354 -17.63 0.22 4.76
C VAL A 354 -17.88 1.58 5.40
N GLU A 355 -18.88 1.67 6.26
CA GLU A 355 -19.24 2.92 6.92
C GLU A 355 -18.70 2.98 8.35
N ALA A 356 -18.89 1.91 9.14
CA ALA A 356 -18.52 1.88 10.56
C ALA A 356 -16.99 1.75 10.75
N PRO A 357 -16.34 2.65 11.48
CA PRO A 357 -14.89 2.64 11.68
C PRO A 357 -14.33 1.32 12.20
N GLU A 358 -15.05 0.70 13.17
CA GLU A 358 -14.69 -0.57 13.82
C GLU A 358 -14.81 -1.80 12.91
N GLU A 359 -15.47 -1.66 11.76
CA GLU A 359 -15.61 -2.74 10.77
C GLU A 359 -14.57 -2.65 9.64
N VAL A 360 -13.90 -1.50 9.49
CA VAL A 360 -12.98 -1.27 8.36
C VAL A 360 -11.87 -2.31 8.34
N TYR A 361 -11.20 -2.58 9.44
CA TYR A 361 -10.08 -3.54 9.48
C TYR A 361 -10.47 -4.98 9.10
N LYS A 362 -11.77 -5.33 9.19
CA LYS A 362 -12.30 -6.64 8.79
C LYS A 362 -12.46 -6.76 7.28
N ALA A 363 -12.60 -5.65 6.57
CA ALA A 363 -12.89 -5.62 5.14
C ALA A 363 -11.78 -4.98 4.30
N TRP A 364 -10.95 -4.12 4.90
CA TRP A 364 -9.88 -3.40 4.21
C TRP A 364 -8.72 -3.07 5.14
N CYS A 365 -7.49 -3.32 4.67
CA CYS A 365 -6.26 -3.03 5.41
C CYS A 365 -5.28 -2.28 4.53
N ASP A 366 -4.76 -1.17 5.05
CA ASP A 366 -3.79 -0.32 4.38
C ASP A 366 -2.46 -1.03 4.10
N PHE A 367 -2.01 -1.91 5.00
CA PHE A 367 -0.79 -2.71 4.80
C PHE A 367 -0.92 -3.77 3.69
N GLN A 368 -2.13 -4.16 3.31
CA GLN A 368 -2.36 -5.01 2.15
C GLN A 368 -2.49 -4.18 0.88
N ALA A 369 -3.19 -3.04 0.96
CA ALA A 369 -3.44 -2.18 -0.17
C ALA A 369 -2.16 -1.53 -0.70
N ALA A 370 -1.40 -0.90 0.16
CA ALA A 370 -0.25 -0.10 -0.27
C ALA A 370 0.93 -0.14 0.71
N PRO A 371 1.54 -1.32 0.98
CA PRO A 371 2.81 -1.38 1.72
C PRO A 371 3.90 -0.56 0.99
N MET A 372 5.08 -0.40 1.60
CA MET A 372 6.22 0.21 0.90
C MET A 372 6.50 -0.54 -0.41
N ALA A 373 6.88 0.16 -1.47
CA ALA A 373 7.08 -0.37 -2.83
C ALA A 373 5.87 -1.09 -3.45
N ALA A 374 4.66 -0.91 -2.89
CA ALA A 374 3.42 -1.47 -3.46
C ALA A 374 3.30 -1.15 -4.94
N ASN A 375 2.78 -2.11 -5.71
CA ASN A 375 2.68 -1.93 -7.15
C ASN A 375 1.47 -2.63 -7.76
N VAL A 376 0.98 -2.05 -8.84
CA VAL A 376 -0.03 -2.63 -9.73
C VAL A 376 0.63 -2.87 -11.08
N GLN A 377 0.52 -4.09 -11.60
CA GLN A 377 1.04 -4.46 -12.91
C GLN A 377 -0.08 -5.01 -13.78
N MET A 378 -0.10 -4.60 -15.03
CA MET A 378 -0.90 -5.21 -16.10
C MET A 378 0.06 -5.83 -17.10
N VAL A 379 0.04 -7.15 -17.21
CA VAL A 379 0.90 -7.90 -18.13
C VAL A 379 0.07 -8.33 -19.34
N PHE A 380 0.50 -7.91 -20.52
CA PHE A 380 -0.21 -8.14 -21.77
C PHE A 380 0.41 -9.28 -22.57
N TYR A 381 -0.44 -10.14 -23.07
CA TYR A 381 -0.07 -11.34 -23.85
C TYR A 381 -0.70 -11.29 -25.22
N LYS A 382 0.01 -11.75 -26.25
CA LYS A 382 -0.47 -11.74 -27.62
C LYS A 382 -0.24 -13.11 -28.28
N ASN A 383 -1.19 -13.57 -29.08
CA ASN A 383 -1.09 -14.76 -29.90
C ASN A 383 -0.76 -14.42 -31.36
N LYS A 384 -0.64 -15.44 -32.22
CA LYS A 384 -0.34 -15.27 -33.65
C LYS A 384 -1.49 -14.62 -34.43
N SER A 385 -2.72 -14.72 -33.95
CA SER A 385 -3.91 -14.08 -34.56
C SER A 385 -4.10 -12.63 -34.10
N ASN A 386 -3.14 -12.07 -33.32
CA ASN A 386 -3.20 -10.75 -32.72
C ASN A 386 -4.27 -10.59 -31.62
N ASP A 387 -4.86 -11.69 -31.10
CA ASP A 387 -5.70 -11.60 -29.91
C ASP A 387 -4.85 -11.23 -28.70
N VAL A 388 -5.37 -10.34 -27.86
CA VAL A 388 -4.66 -9.81 -26.69
C VAL A 388 -5.37 -10.21 -25.42
N LEU A 389 -4.62 -10.76 -24.48
CA LEU A 389 -5.03 -11.00 -23.11
C LEU A 389 -4.25 -10.08 -22.16
N VAL A 390 -4.84 -9.76 -21.02
CA VAL A 390 -4.21 -9.04 -19.93
C VAL A 390 -4.39 -9.81 -18.63
N LYS A 391 -3.37 -9.77 -17.78
CA LYS A 391 -3.36 -10.29 -16.41
C LYS A 391 -3.10 -9.14 -15.45
N PHE A 392 -3.90 -9.02 -14.39
CA PHE A 392 -3.73 -8.03 -13.34
C PHE A 392 -2.94 -8.61 -12.18
N MET A 393 -2.03 -7.80 -11.67
CA MET A 393 -1.24 -8.16 -10.51
C MET A 393 -1.19 -6.98 -9.52
N HIS A 394 -1.34 -7.29 -8.24
CA HIS A 394 -1.13 -6.37 -7.15
C HIS A 394 -0.06 -6.91 -6.21
N ASN A 395 0.95 -6.11 -5.92
CA ASN A 395 2.13 -6.53 -5.16
C ASN A 395 2.71 -7.85 -5.69
N GLU A 396 2.78 -7.98 -7.02
CA GLU A 396 3.28 -9.15 -7.77
C GLU A 396 2.46 -10.46 -7.57
N ARG A 397 1.24 -10.39 -7.00
CA ARG A 397 0.26 -11.48 -6.92
C ARG A 397 -0.84 -11.29 -7.94
N GLU A 398 -1.30 -12.40 -8.53
CA GLU A 398 -2.45 -12.38 -9.45
C GLU A 398 -3.72 -12.01 -8.70
N VAL A 399 -4.51 -11.08 -9.25
CA VAL A 399 -5.72 -10.57 -8.61
C VAL A 399 -6.91 -10.55 -9.57
N HIS A 400 -8.12 -10.69 -8.99
CA HIS A 400 -9.35 -10.49 -9.72
C HIS A 400 -9.69 -9.00 -9.85
N ILE A 401 -10.29 -8.63 -10.97
CA ILE A 401 -11.04 -7.38 -11.12
C ILE A 401 -12.53 -7.69 -11.11
N ALA A 402 -13.40 -6.69 -10.94
CA ALA A 402 -14.85 -6.88 -10.90
C ALA A 402 -15.44 -7.18 -12.31
N MET A 403 -14.90 -8.22 -12.94
CA MET A 403 -15.30 -8.80 -14.22
C MET A 403 -15.15 -10.31 -14.16
N ASP A 404 -16.11 -11.03 -14.72
CA ASP A 404 -15.99 -12.47 -14.92
C ASP A 404 -14.96 -12.80 -16.01
N SER A 405 -14.26 -13.90 -15.85
CA SER A 405 -13.36 -14.46 -16.86
C SER A 405 -13.45 -15.98 -16.91
N ASP A 406 -13.65 -16.52 -18.10
CA ASP A 406 -13.60 -17.96 -18.38
C ASP A 406 -12.16 -18.50 -18.49
N ILE A 407 -11.16 -17.63 -18.42
CA ILE A 407 -9.74 -17.93 -18.57
C ILE A 407 -8.88 -17.32 -17.43
N TRP A 408 -9.48 -17.10 -16.26
CA TRP A 408 -8.74 -16.52 -15.11
C TRP A 408 -7.36 -17.22 -14.90
N PRO A 409 -6.29 -16.46 -14.60
CA PRO A 409 -6.19 -15.03 -14.24
C PRO A 409 -6.05 -14.08 -15.45
N TYR A 410 -6.42 -14.54 -16.64
CA TYR A 410 -6.37 -13.76 -17.88
C TYR A 410 -7.74 -13.21 -18.21
N TYR A 411 -7.75 -12.04 -18.86
CA TYR A 411 -8.95 -11.36 -19.37
C TYR A 411 -8.69 -10.95 -20.82
N ARG A 412 -9.73 -10.93 -21.68
CA ARG A 412 -9.62 -10.39 -23.03
C ARG A 412 -9.47 -8.88 -22.97
N TRP A 413 -8.41 -8.33 -23.59
CA TRP A 413 -8.12 -6.90 -23.48
C TRP A 413 -9.25 -6.01 -23.98
N ASN A 414 -9.94 -6.38 -25.06
CA ASN A 414 -11.06 -5.60 -25.59
C ASN A 414 -12.19 -5.45 -24.56
N ASP A 415 -12.52 -6.51 -23.84
CA ASP A 415 -13.58 -6.51 -22.83
C ASP A 415 -13.15 -5.68 -21.60
N VAL A 416 -11.90 -5.84 -21.17
CA VAL A 416 -11.30 -5.03 -20.09
C VAL A 416 -11.26 -3.55 -20.47
N ARG A 417 -10.87 -3.22 -21.69
CA ARG A 417 -10.81 -1.86 -22.18
C ARG A 417 -12.19 -1.19 -22.18
N GLU A 418 -13.23 -1.90 -22.58
CA GLU A 418 -14.61 -1.40 -22.48
C GLU A 418 -15.04 -1.21 -21.02
N TYR A 419 -14.77 -2.19 -20.16
CA TYR A 419 -15.05 -2.13 -18.72
C TYR A 419 -14.37 -0.92 -18.06
N LEU A 420 -13.07 -0.72 -18.30
CA LEU A 420 -12.31 0.40 -17.73
C LEU A 420 -12.74 1.76 -18.30
N SER A 421 -13.10 1.82 -19.60
CA SER A 421 -13.56 3.05 -20.24
C SER A 421 -14.87 3.58 -19.61
N LYS A 422 -15.74 2.70 -19.11
CA LYS A 422 -16.96 3.08 -18.39
C LYS A 422 -16.67 3.75 -17.04
N ARG A 423 -15.50 3.54 -16.48
CA ARG A 423 -15.04 4.10 -15.19
C ARG A 423 -14.28 5.43 -15.34
N LEU A 424 -14.02 5.86 -16.58
CA LEU A 424 -13.39 7.14 -16.91
C LEU A 424 -14.38 8.29 -17.10
N LYS A 425 -15.65 8.07 -16.84
CA LYS A 425 -16.75 9.04 -17.07
C LYS A 425 -16.85 10.05 -15.94
#